data_fc94f8e0f7148ed08deb652d7304303c
#
_entry.id   fc94f8e0f7148ed08deb652d7304303c
#
_cell.length_a   1.000
_cell.length_b   1.000
_cell.length_c   1.000
_cell.angle_alpha   90.00
_cell.angle_beta   90.00
_cell.angle_gamma   90.00
#
_symmetry.space_group_name_H-M   'P 1'
#
loop_
_entity.id
_entity.type
_entity.pdbx_description
1 polymer ?
#
loop_
_entity_poly.entity_id
_entity_poly.type
_entity_poly.pdbx_seq_one_letter_code
_entity_poly.pdbx_strand_id
1 'polypeptide(L)'
;MKYEEIMNRVTVTPEMRQRVLRNVEAARIQKRKRLMGQLTALAACLAIVLCGWLVWQPRDVQEPDVMAIPQIEEAASIDELSAKTHIPLTELTDIPFPVERTEYVSYWGNLAEIQYFGGSESLCYRKSQGTEDNSGDYNVYDREETTKVGENSVTLKGTDEGFTLAEWTDGSYAYSISLTTPLSQDSFQAFLEENFAQP
;
A
#
# COMPACT_ATOMS: atom_id res chain seq x y z
N MET A 1 60.32 -29.63 -68.53
CA MET A 1 59.06 -29.20 -69.20
C MET A 1 58.71 -27.83 -68.66
N LYS A 2 58.62 -26.83 -69.56
CA LYS A 2 58.27 -25.47 -69.08
C LYS A 2 56.77 -25.33 -68.95
N TYR A 3 56.33 -24.68 -67.90
CA TYR A 3 54.94 -24.44 -67.54
C TYR A 3 54.04 -23.96 -68.70
N GLU A 4 54.60 -23.14 -69.58
CA GLU A 4 53.96 -22.62 -70.78
C GLU A 4 53.59 -23.72 -71.82
N GLU A 5 54.36 -24.82 -71.86
CA GLU A 5 54.11 -25.93 -72.80
C GLU A 5 52.93 -26.79 -72.37
N ILE A 6 52.65 -26.85 -71.07
CA ILE A 6 51.49 -27.54 -70.47
C ILE A 6 50.23 -26.69 -70.62
N MET A 7 50.34 -25.39 -70.41
CA MET A 7 49.22 -24.48 -70.50
C MET A 7 48.68 -24.31 -71.94
N ASN A 8 49.56 -24.39 -72.95
CA ASN A 8 49.10 -24.30 -74.33
C ASN A 8 48.38 -25.57 -74.84
N ARG A 9 48.40 -26.66 -74.10
CA ARG A 9 47.68 -27.89 -74.47
C ARG A 9 46.32 -27.98 -73.81
N VAL A 10 45.97 -27.06 -72.88
CA VAL A 10 44.67 -27.06 -72.20
C VAL A 10 43.67 -26.26 -73.00
N THR A 11 42.96 -26.94 -73.92
CA THR A 11 41.83 -26.34 -74.66
C THR A 11 40.62 -26.32 -73.69
N VAL A 12 40.19 -25.13 -73.26
CA VAL A 12 38.99 -24.96 -72.46
C VAL A 12 37.76 -25.16 -73.37
N THR A 13 37.09 -26.29 -73.24
CA THR A 13 35.87 -26.57 -73.97
C THR A 13 34.72 -25.67 -73.48
N PRO A 14 33.76 -25.32 -74.35
CA PRO A 14 32.59 -24.51 -73.94
C PRO A 14 31.83 -25.08 -72.74
N GLU A 15 31.82 -26.38 -72.65
CA GLU A 15 31.17 -27.11 -71.51
C GLU A 15 31.87 -26.89 -70.15
N MET A 16 33.22 -26.90 -70.16
CA MET A 16 34.02 -26.59 -68.96
C MET A 16 33.74 -25.16 -68.45
N ARG A 17 33.68 -24.22 -69.41
CA ARG A 17 33.41 -22.80 -69.11
C ARG A 17 31.99 -22.65 -68.49
N GLN A 18 31.00 -23.29 -69.08
CA GLN A 18 29.61 -23.29 -68.50
C GLN A 18 29.50 -23.94 -67.13
N ARG A 19 30.29 -25.02 -66.90
CA ARG A 19 30.32 -25.68 -65.63
C ARG A 19 30.90 -24.76 -64.50
N VAL A 20 31.99 -24.08 -64.80
CA VAL A 20 32.63 -23.12 -63.91
C VAL A 20 31.69 -21.93 -63.64
N LEU A 21 31.05 -21.37 -64.63
CA LEU A 21 30.09 -20.28 -64.45
C LEU A 21 28.91 -20.67 -63.60
N ARG A 22 28.32 -21.87 -63.79
CA ARG A 22 27.23 -22.41 -62.95
C ARG A 22 27.66 -22.61 -61.51
N ASN A 23 28.87 -23.12 -61.29
CA ASN A 23 29.41 -23.32 -59.95
C ASN A 23 29.67 -22.00 -59.20
N VAL A 24 30.16 -20.97 -59.90
CA VAL A 24 30.37 -19.63 -59.37
C VAL A 24 29.03 -18.97 -59.00
N GLU A 25 28.02 -19.08 -59.87
CA GLU A 25 26.68 -18.56 -59.57
C GLU A 25 26.02 -19.27 -58.44
N ALA A 26 26.09 -20.61 -58.35
CA ALA A 26 25.59 -21.40 -57.23
C ALA A 26 26.27 -21.02 -55.91
N ALA A 27 27.59 -20.85 -55.89
CA ALA A 27 28.34 -20.40 -54.74
C ALA A 27 27.97 -18.97 -54.29
N ARG A 28 27.67 -18.07 -55.23
CA ARG A 28 27.23 -16.69 -54.98
C ARG A 28 25.84 -16.66 -54.35
N ILE A 29 24.92 -17.49 -54.83
CA ILE A 29 23.57 -17.63 -54.28
C ILE A 29 23.61 -18.22 -52.85
N GLN A 30 24.44 -19.23 -52.64
CA GLN A 30 24.60 -19.86 -51.36
C GLN A 30 25.21 -18.93 -50.29
N LYS A 31 26.20 -18.09 -50.67
CA LYS A 31 26.72 -17.02 -49.80
C LYS A 31 25.66 -15.98 -49.45
N ARG A 32 24.84 -15.55 -50.40
CA ARG A 32 23.76 -14.60 -50.18
C ARG A 32 22.69 -15.17 -49.23
N LYS A 33 22.30 -16.44 -49.38
CA LYS A 33 21.35 -17.10 -48.48
C LYS A 33 21.87 -17.22 -47.03
N ARG A 34 23.16 -17.53 -46.86
CA ARG A 34 23.79 -17.56 -45.52
C ARG A 34 23.85 -16.18 -44.86
N LEU A 35 24.21 -15.14 -45.63
CA LEU A 35 24.22 -13.77 -45.11
C LEU A 35 22.81 -13.27 -44.73
N MET A 36 21.79 -13.57 -45.54
CA MET A 36 20.39 -13.25 -45.18
C MET A 36 19.92 -13.99 -43.97
N GLY A 37 20.25 -15.28 -43.78
CA GLY A 37 19.89 -16.05 -42.60
C GLY A 37 20.56 -15.53 -41.32
N GLN A 38 21.78 -15.01 -41.41
CA GLN A 38 22.47 -14.40 -40.25
C GLN A 38 21.88 -13.04 -39.87
N LEU A 39 21.47 -12.24 -40.87
CA LEU A 39 20.81 -10.95 -40.62
C LEU A 39 19.41 -11.10 -39.99
N THR A 40 18.65 -12.11 -40.39
CA THR A 40 17.33 -12.40 -39.80
C THR A 40 17.45 -12.92 -38.34
N ALA A 41 18.47 -13.74 -38.04
CA ALA A 41 18.73 -14.19 -36.70
C ALA A 41 19.11 -13.04 -35.74
N LEU A 42 19.97 -12.12 -36.23
CA LEU A 42 20.33 -10.91 -35.47
C LEU A 42 19.14 -9.99 -35.18
N ALA A 43 18.26 -9.81 -36.19
CA ALA A 43 17.06 -8.99 -36.03
C ALA A 43 16.09 -9.60 -35.00
N ALA A 44 15.94 -10.93 -34.99
CA ALA A 44 15.10 -11.63 -33.99
C ALA A 44 15.67 -11.49 -32.59
N CYS A 45 16.97 -11.63 -32.40
CA CYS A 45 17.61 -11.45 -31.10
C CYS A 45 17.46 -10.01 -30.58
N LEU A 46 17.62 -9.00 -31.44
CA LEU A 46 17.41 -7.60 -31.09
C LEU A 46 15.95 -7.31 -30.71
N ALA A 47 14.99 -7.90 -31.40
CA ALA A 47 13.58 -7.76 -31.07
C ALA A 47 13.26 -8.37 -29.69
N ILE A 48 13.82 -9.54 -29.37
CA ILE A 48 13.64 -10.18 -28.04
C ILE A 48 14.25 -9.32 -26.94
N VAL A 49 15.45 -8.78 -27.15
CA VAL A 49 16.11 -7.90 -26.18
C VAL A 49 15.33 -6.60 -25.99
N LEU A 50 14.82 -5.99 -27.05
CA LEU A 50 14.00 -4.79 -26.96
C LEU A 50 12.65 -5.06 -26.26
N CYS A 51 11.99 -6.17 -26.58
CA CYS A 51 10.77 -6.56 -25.89
C CYS A 51 11.04 -6.90 -24.41
N GLY A 52 12.13 -7.58 -24.11
CA GLY A 52 12.54 -7.86 -22.74
C GLY A 52 12.86 -6.57 -21.97
N TRP A 53 13.52 -5.61 -22.60
CA TRP A 53 13.82 -4.32 -21.97
C TRP A 53 12.56 -3.47 -21.74
N LEU A 54 11.60 -3.48 -22.69
CA LEU A 54 10.31 -2.82 -22.53
C LEU A 54 9.42 -3.46 -21.45
N VAL A 55 9.52 -4.77 -21.25
CA VAL A 55 8.78 -5.49 -20.19
C VAL A 55 9.44 -5.32 -18.83
N TRP A 56 10.76 -5.15 -18.82
CA TRP A 56 11.55 -5.02 -17.59
C TRP A 56 11.82 -3.56 -17.18
N GLN A 57 11.32 -2.59 -17.94
CA GLN A 57 11.22 -1.24 -17.38
C GLN A 57 10.33 -1.33 -16.15
N PRO A 58 10.81 -0.89 -14.96
CA PRO A 58 9.90 -0.71 -13.84
C PRO A 58 8.80 0.21 -14.37
N ARG A 59 7.62 -0.36 -14.56
CA ARG A 59 6.45 0.47 -14.66
C ARG A 59 6.46 1.21 -13.34
N ASP A 60 6.58 2.52 -13.38
CA ASP A 60 6.07 3.33 -12.29
C ASP A 60 4.62 2.87 -12.13
N VAL A 61 4.43 1.95 -11.19
CA VAL A 61 3.12 1.71 -10.62
C VAL A 61 2.85 3.05 -9.95
N GLN A 62 2.22 3.97 -10.68
CA GLN A 62 1.48 5.02 -10.00
C GLN A 62 0.57 4.24 -9.05
N GLU A 63 0.94 4.28 -7.78
CA GLU A 63 -0.01 3.93 -6.73
C GLU A 63 -1.29 4.63 -7.14
N PRO A 64 -2.44 3.90 -7.24
CA PRO A 64 -3.69 4.57 -7.57
C PRO A 64 -3.76 5.75 -6.63
N ASP A 65 -3.94 6.96 -7.18
CA ASP A 65 -4.23 8.12 -6.36
C ASP A 65 -5.27 7.65 -5.35
N VAL A 66 -4.82 7.40 -4.13
CA VAL A 66 -5.73 7.13 -3.02
C VAL A 66 -6.60 8.37 -3.08
N MET A 67 -7.85 8.21 -3.46
CA MET A 67 -8.81 9.31 -3.43
C MET A 67 -8.74 9.80 -2.00
N ALA A 68 -7.93 10.83 -1.76
CA ALA A 68 -7.89 11.49 -0.48
C ALA A 68 -9.33 11.95 -0.27
N ILE A 69 -10.02 11.34 0.69
CA ILE A 69 -11.35 11.80 1.04
C ILE A 69 -11.10 13.24 1.52
N PRO A 70 -11.67 14.24 0.84
CA PRO A 70 -11.39 15.62 1.19
C PRO A 70 -11.64 15.81 2.68
N GLN A 71 -10.65 16.35 3.41
CA GLN A 71 -10.75 16.69 4.83
C GLN A 71 -10.55 15.51 5.83
N ILE A 72 -9.98 14.37 5.41
CA ILE A 72 -9.37 13.40 6.33
C ILE A 72 -7.86 13.56 6.21
N GLU A 73 -7.21 13.91 7.31
CA GLU A 73 -5.79 14.22 7.34
C GLU A 73 -5.09 13.47 8.47
N GLU A 74 -4.02 12.80 8.15
CA GLU A 74 -3.12 12.24 9.17
C GLU A 74 -2.31 13.37 9.85
N ALA A 75 -1.99 13.15 11.11
CA ALA A 75 -1.10 13.99 11.89
C ALA A 75 0.07 13.17 12.43
N ALA A 76 1.25 13.77 12.52
CA ALA A 76 2.44 13.09 13.01
C ALA A 76 2.52 13.06 14.56
N SER A 77 1.69 13.83 15.25
CA SER A 77 1.65 13.92 16.71
C SER A 77 0.30 14.43 17.21
N ILE A 78 0.08 14.28 18.51
CA ILE A 78 -1.12 14.80 19.18
C ILE A 78 -1.18 16.34 19.12
N ASP A 79 -0.04 17.03 19.16
CA ASP A 79 0.01 18.50 19.05
C ASP A 79 -0.45 18.96 17.66
N GLU A 80 0.00 18.26 16.60
CA GLU A 80 -0.46 18.52 15.23
C GLU A 80 -1.94 18.21 15.06
N LEU A 81 -2.43 17.08 15.62
CA LEU A 81 -3.83 16.74 15.60
C LEU A 81 -4.69 17.79 16.31
N SER A 82 -4.25 18.23 17.50
CA SER A 82 -4.90 19.32 18.24
C SER A 82 -4.94 20.63 17.45
N ALA A 83 -3.85 20.97 16.74
CA ALA A 83 -3.79 22.15 15.90
C ALA A 83 -4.72 22.06 14.69
N LYS A 84 -4.83 20.89 14.05
CA LYS A 84 -5.70 20.64 12.89
C LYS A 84 -7.20 20.68 13.25
N THR A 85 -7.55 20.13 14.42
CA THR A 85 -8.95 20.00 14.86
C THR A 85 -9.42 21.16 15.75
N HIS A 86 -8.49 21.96 16.28
CA HIS A 86 -8.75 22.97 17.31
C HIS A 86 -9.38 22.39 18.58
N ILE A 87 -9.11 21.12 18.87
CA ILE A 87 -9.58 20.38 20.06
C ILE A 87 -8.39 20.19 21.01
N PRO A 88 -8.49 20.56 22.28
CA PRO A 88 -7.48 20.23 23.27
C PRO A 88 -7.47 18.70 23.48
N LEU A 89 -6.30 18.09 23.29
CA LEU A 89 -6.09 16.64 23.38
C LEU A 89 -5.02 16.33 24.42
N THR A 90 -5.15 15.17 25.05
CA THR A 90 -4.14 14.59 25.93
C THR A 90 -3.98 13.12 25.58
N GLU A 91 -2.75 12.61 25.59
CA GLU A 91 -2.47 11.18 25.39
C GLU A 91 -3.12 10.37 26.51
N LEU A 92 -3.67 9.22 26.13
CA LEU A 92 -4.19 8.27 27.12
C LEU A 92 -3.03 7.54 27.79
N THR A 93 -3.21 7.28 29.07
CA THR A 93 -2.30 6.49 29.92
C THR A 93 -2.95 5.16 30.30
N ASP A 94 -2.16 4.23 30.81
CA ASP A 94 -2.63 2.92 31.32
C ASP A 94 -3.52 2.15 30.33
N ILE A 95 -3.18 2.24 29.03
CA ILE A 95 -3.86 1.48 27.98
C ILE A 95 -3.78 -0.02 28.31
N PRO A 96 -4.90 -0.80 28.22
CA PRO A 96 -4.98 -2.17 28.73
C PRO A 96 -4.14 -3.21 27.98
N PHE A 97 -3.25 -2.78 27.08
CA PHE A 97 -2.30 -3.61 26.35
C PHE A 97 -1.02 -2.84 26.03
N PRO A 98 0.10 -3.52 25.75
CA PRO A 98 1.34 -2.88 25.32
C PRO A 98 1.16 -2.19 23.96
N VAL A 99 1.32 -0.86 23.93
CA VAL A 99 1.20 -0.08 22.68
C VAL A 99 2.47 -0.21 21.85
N GLU A 100 2.33 -0.65 20.61
CA GLU A 100 3.42 -0.76 19.62
C GLU A 100 3.41 0.40 18.62
N ARG A 101 2.23 0.96 18.33
CA ARG A 101 2.03 2.01 17.34
C ARG A 101 0.83 2.87 17.69
N THR A 102 0.94 4.18 17.45
CA THR A 102 -0.14 5.15 17.59
C THR A 102 -0.34 5.89 16.26
N GLU A 103 -1.59 6.11 15.89
CA GLU A 103 -1.99 6.88 14.71
C GLU A 103 -2.91 8.01 15.11
N TYR A 104 -2.78 9.16 14.43
CA TYR A 104 -3.53 10.37 14.69
C TYR A 104 -4.22 10.81 13.40
N VAL A 105 -5.54 10.98 13.43
CA VAL A 105 -6.32 11.34 12.25
C VAL A 105 -7.30 12.46 12.59
N SER A 106 -7.29 13.50 11.77
CA SER A 106 -8.27 14.58 11.80
C SER A 106 -9.36 14.32 10.76
N TYR A 107 -10.60 14.32 11.17
CA TYR A 107 -11.75 14.24 10.28
C TYR A 107 -12.44 15.62 10.24
N TRP A 108 -12.51 16.19 9.06
CA TRP A 108 -13.20 17.47 8.76
C TRP A 108 -12.79 18.66 9.64
N GLY A 109 -11.63 18.55 10.31
CA GLY A 109 -11.14 19.62 11.19
C GLY A 109 -11.91 19.80 12.50
N ASN A 110 -12.87 18.92 12.82
CA ASN A 110 -13.72 19.00 14.02
C ASN A 110 -13.87 17.70 14.82
N LEU A 111 -13.25 16.61 14.34
CA LEU A 111 -13.14 15.33 15.06
C LEU A 111 -11.68 14.90 15.05
N ALA A 112 -11.15 14.64 16.22
CA ALA A 112 -9.86 14.04 16.46
C ALA A 112 -10.02 12.56 16.77
N GLU A 113 -9.23 11.72 16.11
CA GLU A 113 -9.14 10.29 16.36
C GLU A 113 -7.70 9.91 16.70
N ILE A 114 -7.50 9.16 17.77
CA ILE A 114 -6.23 8.57 18.14
C ILE A 114 -6.44 7.06 18.22
N GLN A 115 -5.66 6.32 17.43
CA GLN A 115 -5.70 4.86 17.44
C GLN A 115 -4.41 4.31 18.03
N TYR A 116 -4.57 3.46 19.04
CA TYR A 116 -3.47 2.72 19.68
C TYR A 116 -3.54 1.26 19.26
N PHE A 117 -2.42 0.69 18.86
CA PHE A 117 -2.30 -0.69 18.40
C PHE A 117 -1.26 -1.44 19.22
N GLY A 118 -1.55 -2.70 19.55
CA GLY A 118 -0.62 -3.61 20.21
C GLY A 118 -0.95 -5.06 19.89
N GLY A 119 -0.13 -5.71 19.05
CA GLY A 119 -0.39 -7.06 18.58
C GLY A 119 -1.71 -7.16 17.80
N SER A 120 -2.68 -7.90 18.35
CA SER A 120 -4.04 -8.02 17.81
C SER A 120 -5.06 -7.09 18.47
N GLU A 121 -4.63 -6.29 19.44
CA GLU A 121 -5.48 -5.40 20.22
C GLU A 121 -5.41 -3.98 19.68
N SER A 122 -6.51 -3.27 19.76
CA SER A 122 -6.58 -1.86 19.44
C SER A 122 -7.56 -1.11 20.34
N LEU A 123 -7.25 0.18 20.53
CA LEU A 123 -8.11 1.16 21.17
C LEU A 123 -8.23 2.37 20.26
N CYS A 124 -9.46 2.78 19.99
CA CYS A 124 -9.74 4.02 19.27
C CYS A 124 -10.36 5.03 20.24
N TYR A 125 -9.70 6.17 20.39
CA TYR A 125 -10.20 7.33 21.15
C TYR A 125 -10.62 8.42 20.17
N ARG A 126 -11.85 8.89 20.29
CA ARG A 126 -12.38 10.02 19.50
C ARG A 126 -12.84 11.14 20.41
N LYS A 127 -12.58 12.35 19.98
CA LYS A 127 -13.08 13.58 20.59
C LYS A 127 -13.51 14.54 19.49
N SER A 128 -14.73 15.06 19.59
CA SER A 128 -15.28 16.00 18.61
C SER A 128 -15.93 17.19 19.28
N GLN A 129 -16.04 18.30 18.55
CA GLN A 129 -16.82 19.46 19.01
C GLN A 129 -18.32 19.11 18.98
N GLY A 130 -19.05 19.60 19.98
CA GLY A 130 -20.49 19.34 20.13
C GLY A 130 -20.79 18.13 21.03
N THR A 131 -22.02 17.65 20.97
CA THR A 131 -22.53 16.60 21.87
C THR A 131 -23.09 15.39 21.14
N GLU A 132 -22.99 15.39 19.81
CA GLU A 132 -23.48 14.30 18.98
C GLU A 132 -22.54 13.09 19.08
N ASP A 133 -23.11 11.89 18.94
CA ASP A 133 -22.36 10.65 18.92
C ASP A 133 -21.26 10.69 17.84
N ASN A 134 -20.03 10.44 18.24
CA ASN A 134 -18.85 10.45 17.38
C ASN A 134 -18.16 9.08 17.31
N SER A 135 -18.74 8.04 17.90
CA SER A 135 -18.14 6.71 17.95
C SER A 135 -17.98 6.08 16.57
N GLY A 136 -18.89 6.41 15.65
CA GLY A 136 -18.97 5.76 14.35
C GLY A 136 -19.30 4.27 14.45
N ASP A 137 -19.79 3.84 15.60
CA ASP A 137 -20.21 2.48 15.86
C ASP A 137 -21.73 2.35 15.66
N TYR A 138 -22.13 1.45 14.79
CA TYR A 138 -23.53 1.17 14.46
C TYR A 138 -23.96 -0.25 14.91
N ASN A 139 -23.15 -0.89 15.77
CA ASN A 139 -23.48 -2.19 16.30
C ASN A 139 -24.66 -2.11 17.30
N VAL A 140 -25.40 -3.21 17.39
CA VAL A 140 -26.44 -3.38 18.41
C VAL A 140 -25.80 -4.15 19.57
N TYR A 141 -25.88 -3.59 20.76
CA TYR A 141 -25.31 -4.16 21.96
C TYR A 141 -26.41 -4.77 22.85
N ASP A 142 -26.12 -5.95 23.39
CA ASP A 142 -27.06 -6.63 24.32
C ASP A 142 -26.99 -6.05 25.73
N ARG A 143 -25.89 -5.35 26.04
CA ARG A 143 -25.69 -4.70 27.33
C ARG A 143 -25.35 -3.22 27.14
N GLU A 144 -26.08 -2.39 27.91
CA GLU A 144 -25.83 -0.96 28.01
C GLU A 144 -25.94 -0.57 29.47
N GLU A 145 -24.88 0.03 30.01
CA GLU A 145 -24.84 0.45 31.41
C GLU A 145 -24.30 1.87 31.53
N THR A 146 -24.80 2.60 32.48
CA THR A 146 -24.35 3.97 32.76
C THR A 146 -23.52 3.98 34.02
N THR A 147 -22.32 4.58 33.94
CA THR A 147 -21.44 4.78 35.10
C THR A 147 -21.08 6.26 35.24
N LYS A 148 -20.45 6.63 36.37
CA LYS A 148 -19.92 7.97 36.61
C LYS A 148 -18.40 7.95 36.51
N VAL A 149 -17.85 8.93 35.75
CA VAL A 149 -16.42 9.20 35.65
C VAL A 149 -16.22 10.69 35.91
N GLY A 150 -15.72 11.02 37.08
CA GLY A 150 -15.73 12.40 37.55
C GLY A 150 -17.17 12.95 37.60
N GLU A 151 -17.44 14.08 36.97
CA GLU A 151 -18.77 14.66 36.87
C GLU A 151 -19.61 14.12 35.70
N ASN A 152 -18.97 13.40 34.76
CA ASN A 152 -19.58 12.95 33.51
C ASN A 152 -20.39 11.64 33.74
N SER A 153 -21.48 11.53 33.01
CA SER A 153 -22.26 10.30 32.86
C SER A 153 -21.79 9.57 31.61
N VAL A 154 -21.18 8.41 31.77
CA VAL A 154 -20.64 7.61 30.69
C VAL A 154 -21.53 6.41 30.42
N THR A 155 -21.89 6.20 29.16
CA THR A 155 -22.61 5.02 28.69
C THR A 155 -21.58 3.98 28.21
N LEU A 156 -21.62 2.79 28.85
CA LEU A 156 -20.82 1.64 28.43
C LEU A 156 -21.72 0.69 27.63
N LYS A 157 -21.24 0.24 26.47
CA LYS A 157 -21.94 -0.71 25.60
C LYS A 157 -21.09 -1.95 25.36
N GLY A 158 -21.72 -3.12 25.34
CA GLY A 158 -21.01 -4.38 25.20
C GLY A 158 -21.92 -5.60 25.10
N THR A 159 -21.35 -6.75 25.43
CA THR A 159 -22.01 -8.05 25.42
C THR A 159 -21.83 -8.75 26.78
N ASP A 160 -22.23 -10.00 26.87
CA ASP A 160 -21.98 -10.82 28.07
C ASP A 160 -20.49 -11.03 28.36
N GLU A 161 -19.62 -10.86 27.36
CA GLU A 161 -18.16 -10.97 27.49
C GLU A 161 -17.52 -9.73 28.13
N GLY A 162 -18.21 -8.59 28.11
CA GLY A 162 -17.79 -7.32 28.66
C GLY A 162 -18.13 -6.14 27.75
N PHE A 163 -17.58 -4.99 28.09
CA PHE A 163 -17.83 -3.72 27.40
C PHE A 163 -16.69 -3.40 26.44
N THR A 164 -17.06 -2.95 25.24
CA THR A 164 -16.12 -2.58 24.17
C THR A 164 -16.23 -1.12 23.75
N LEU A 165 -17.29 -0.42 24.15
CA LEU A 165 -17.53 0.97 23.77
C LEU A 165 -17.94 1.78 25.00
N ALA A 166 -17.36 2.97 25.14
CA ALA A 166 -17.77 3.99 26.10
C ALA A 166 -18.04 5.29 25.35
N GLU A 167 -19.17 5.96 25.70
CA GLU A 167 -19.59 7.22 25.08
C GLU A 167 -20.05 8.19 26.15
N TRP A 168 -19.65 9.48 26.02
CA TRP A 168 -20.11 10.55 26.89
C TRP A 168 -19.93 11.93 26.27
N THR A 169 -20.46 12.94 26.95
CA THR A 169 -20.23 14.35 26.63
C THR A 169 -19.99 15.14 27.91
N ASP A 170 -19.14 16.17 27.84
CA ASP A 170 -18.96 17.18 28.89
C ASP A 170 -19.77 18.47 28.62
N GLY A 171 -20.63 18.46 27.60
CA GLY A 171 -21.43 19.59 27.16
C GLY A 171 -20.77 20.47 26.09
N SER A 172 -19.46 20.37 25.92
CA SER A 172 -18.69 21.07 24.87
C SER A 172 -18.16 20.12 23.81
N TYR A 173 -17.78 18.92 24.24
CA TYR A 173 -17.20 17.88 23.41
C TYR A 173 -17.94 16.57 23.62
N ALA A 174 -18.03 15.79 22.54
CA ALA A 174 -18.41 14.39 22.59
C ALA A 174 -17.13 13.52 22.59
N TYR A 175 -17.20 12.43 23.31
CA TYR A 175 -16.10 11.49 23.48
C TYR A 175 -16.56 10.06 23.23
N SER A 176 -15.73 9.27 22.62
CA SER A 176 -15.90 7.82 22.52
C SER A 176 -14.58 7.08 22.66
N ILE A 177 -14.64 5.91 23.29
CA ILE A 177 -13.54 4.94 23.34
C ILE A 177 -14.08 3.60 22.92
N SER A 178 -13.47 3.01 21.90
CA SER A 178 -13.75 1.63 21.49
C SER A 178 -12.52 0.75 21.61
N LEU A 179 -12.75 -0.51 22.01
CA LEU A 179 -11.74 -1.53 22.27
C LEU A 179 -12.02 -2.77 21.44
N THR A 180 -10.98 -3.42 20.94
CA THR A 180 -11.11 -4.72 20.28
C THR A 180 -11.41 -5.82 21.30
N THR A 181 -10.77 -5.78 22.48
CA THR A 181 -10.94 -6.77 23.54
C THR A 181 -11.88 -6.23 24.60
N PRO A 182 -12.96 -6.95 24.95
CA PRO A 182 -13.90 -6.51 25.97
C PRO A 182 -13.25 -6.39 27.35
N LEU A 183 -13.61 -5.36 28.11
CA LEU A 183 -13.23 -5.17 29.49
C LEU A 183 -14.43 -5.41 30.42
N SER A 184 -14.16 -5.83 31.68
CA SER A 184 -15.16 -5.78 32.72
C SER A 184 -15.58 -4.33 33.00
N GLN A 185 -16.77 -4.10 33.53
CA GLN A 185 -17.25 -2.76 33.90
C GLN A 185 -16.26 -2.03 34.81
N ASP A 186 -15.80 -2.71 35.87
CA ASP A 186 -14.86 -2.14 36.84
C ASP A 186 -13.52 -1.75 36.20
N SER A 187 -13.00 -2.59 35.27
CA SER A 187 -11.74 -2.32 34.59
C SER A 187 -11.88 -1.17 33.61
N PHE A 188 -13.00 -1.12 32.87
CA PHE A 188 -13.24 -0.02 31.94
C PHE A 188 -13.46 1.30 32.68
N GLN A 189 -14.24 1.27 33.77
CA GLN A 189 -14.45 2.45 34.59
C GLN A 189 -13.12 2.96 35.19
N ALA A 190 -12.29 2.09 35.76
CA ALA A 190 -10.99 2.46 36.30
C ALA A 190 -10.08 3.13 35.24
N PHE A 191 -10.04 2.57 34.02
CA PHE A 191 -9.32 3.16 32.91
C PHE A 191 -9.84 4.56 32.53
N LEU A 192 -11.16 4.74 32.51
CA LEU A 192 -11.78 6.03 32.25
C LEU A 192 -11.52 7.05 33.36
N GLU A 193 -11.57 6.61 34.62
CA GLU A 193 -11.29 7.47 35.77
C GLU A 193 -9.85 8.00 35.75
N GLU A 194 -8.88 7.13 35.45
CA GLU A 194 -7.45 7.54 35.34
C GLU A 194 -7.22 8.61 34.27
N ASN A 195 -7.93 8.52 33.13
CA ASN A 195 -7.71 9.41 32.01
C ASN A 195 -8.62 10.65 31.98
N PHE A 196 -9.80 10.61 32.60
CA PHE A 196 -10.84 11.64 32.41
C PHE A 196 -11.49 12.15 33.70
N ALA A 197 -11.19 11.59 34.87
CA ALA A 197 -11.78 12.04 36.14
C ALA A 197 -11.09 13.28 36.73
N GLN A 198 -10.06 13.82 36.07
CA GLN A 198 -9.38 15.00 36.57
C GLN A 198 -10.27 16.26 36.42
N PRO A 199 -10.26 17.18 37.38
CA PRO A 199 -11.11 18.37 37.39
C PRO A 199 -10.69 19.42 36.34
#